data_c2e6e6566ad34fa188f6886621b05f75
#
_entry.id   c2e6e6566ad34fa188f6886621b05f75
#
_cell.length_a   1.000
_cell.length_b   1.000
_cell.length_c   1.000
_cell.angle_alpha   90.00
_cell.angle_beta   90.00
_cell.angle_gamma   90.00
#
_symmetry.space_group_name_H-M   'P 1'
#
loop_
_entity.id
_entity.type
_entity.pdbx_description
1 polymer ?
#
loop_
_entity_poly.entity_id
_entity_poly.type
_entity_poly.pdbx_seq_one_letter_code
_entity_poly.pdbx_strand_id
1 'polypeptide(L)'
;MSGGNPASHTVLATHATIAEAFALRDELRSYIVVLDGEDVVARYPVSPEPLTIGRDESRDIVISDARVSRLHMHVFLADGHVIAEDLGSSNGTFLDGQRLQGPVVLPEGRWLQVGSRFLKHERRSRKEVERDQELQRDLDKARNYVTSLLPAPIVAGPIRTDWCFQPSTQLGGDAFSYGRLDDTHVLAYLIDVSGHGVGAAMHSVTVLNVLRQRALPNTDFHDPAQVLS
;
A
#
# COMPACT_ATOMS: atom_id res chain seq x y z
N MET A 1 -66.23 -9.20 -8.86
CA MET A 1 -65.22 -9.12 -9.91
C MET A 1 -63.99 -8.47 -9.29
N SER A 2 -63.04 -9.34 -8.93
CA SER A 2 -61.82 -8.95 -8.21
C SER A 2 -60.72 -8.68 -9.26
N GLY A 3 -60.35 -7.43 -9.41
CA GLY A 3 -59.23 -7.00 -10.23
C GLY A 3 -57.94 -6.97 -9.41
N GLY A 4 -57.17 -8.04 -9.42
CA GLY A 4 -55.81 -8.04 -8.83
C GLY A 4 -54.88 -7.17 -9.67
N ASN A 5 -54.21 -6.25 -9.04
CA ASN A 5 -53.26 -5.32 -9.63
C ASN A 5 -51.93 -6.06 -9.93
N PRO A 6 -51.51 -6.24 -11.20
CA PRO A 6 -50.29 -6.97 -11.54
C PRO A 6 -48.97 -6.21 -11.25
N ALA A 7 -49.07 -4.95 -10.80
CA ALA A 7 -47.89 -4.08 -10.57
C ALA A 7 -47.07 -4.43 -9.31
N SER A 8 -47.68 -5.12 -8.32
CA SER A 8 -46.99 -5.40 -7.04
C SER A 8 -45.95 -6.52 -7.13
N HIS A 9 -46.15 -7.50 -8.02
CA HIS A 9 -45.21 -8.63 -8.14
C HIS A 9 -43.92 -8.28 -8.88
N THR A 10 -43.98 -7.37 -9.84
CA THR A 10 -42.79 -6.96 -10.62
C THR A 10 -41.82 -6.13 -9.78
N VAL A 11 -42.33 -5.25 -8.91
CA VAL A 11 -41.53 -4.42 -8.03
C VAL A 11 -40.82 -5.25 -6.94
N LEU A 12 -41.50 -6.24 -6.37
CA LEU A 12 -40.93 -7.14 -5.36
C LEU A 12 -39.81 -8.04 -5.94
N ALA A 13 -39.98 -8.55 -7.16
CA ALA A 13 -38.93 -9.31 -7.84
C ALA A 13 -37.68 -8.48 -8.13
N THR A 14 -37.85 -7.21 -8.52
CA THR A 14 -36.74 -6.32 -8.80
C THR A 14 -35.98 -5.94 -7.52
N HIS A 15 -36.68 -5.73 -6.40
CA HIS A 15 -36.04 -5.45 -5.10
C HIS A 15 -35.29 -6.65 -4.54
N ALA A 16 -35.82 -7.88 -4.68
CA ALA A 16 -35.14 -9.10 -4.27
C ALA A 16 -33.84 -9.31 -5.09
N THR A 17 -33.90 -9.12 -6.42
CA THR A 17 -32.73 -9.25 -7.30
C THR A 17 -31.67 -8.18 -7.00
N ILE A 18 -32.08 -6.95 -6.68
CA ILE A 18 -31.15 -5.89 -6.28
C ILE A 18 -30.52 -6.20 -4.90
N ALA A 19 -31.30 -6.67 -3.94
CA ALA A 19 -30.78 -7.05 -2.61
C ALA A 19 -29.81 -8.24 -2.71
N GLU A 20 -30.10 -9.25 -3.53
CA GLU A 20 -29.18 -10.37 -3.82
C GLU A 20 -27.92 -9.89 -4.55
N ALA A 21 -28.02 -8.99 -5.50
CA ALA A 21 -26.86 -8.39 -6.17
C ALA A 21 -26.01 -7.53 -5.22
N PHE A 22 -26.63 -6.87 -4.25
CA PHE A 22 -25.91 -6.15 -3.19
C PHE A 22 -25.29 -7.12 -2.17
N ALA A 23 -25.96 -8.21 -1.79
CA ALA A 23 -25.43 -9.24 -0.90
C ALA A 23 -24.24 -9.96 -1.52
N LEU A 24 -24.30 -10.31 -2.82
CA LEU A 24 -23.17 -10.87 -3.58
C LEU A 24 -21.97 -9.91 -3.69
N ARG A 25 -22.20 -8.60 -3.63
CA ARG A 25 -21.10 -7.61 -3.62
C ARG A 25 -20.38 -7.49 -2.29
N ASP A 26 -21.00 -7.93 -1.21
CA ASP A 26 -20.48 -7.80 0.15
C ASP A 26 -20.07 -9.15 0.78
N GLU A 27 -20.00 -10.22 -0.03
CA GLU A 27 -19.48 -11.50 0.43
C GLU A 27 -18.03 -11.36 0.90
N LEU A 28 -17.82 -11.75 2.15
CA LEU A 28 -16.48 -11.83 2.72
C LEU A 28 -15.68 -12.93 1.99
N ARG A 29 -14.56 -12.53 1.41
CA ARG A 29 -13.61 -13.43 0.79
C ARG A 29 -12.39 -13.60 1.67
N SER A 30 -11.81 -14.77 1.60
CA SER A 30 -10.58 -15.09 2.30
C SER A 30 -9.38 -14.58 1.53
N TYR A 31 -8.43 -14.01 2.26
CA TYR A 31 -7.15 -13.52 1.74
C TYR A 31 -6.02 -14.03 2.61
N ILE A 32 -4.89 -14.34 1.98
CA ILE A 32 -3.61 -14.47 2.66
C ILE A 32 -2.91 -13.11 2.59
N VAL A 33 -2.59 -12.59 3.74
CA VAL A 33 -1.86 -11.32 3.92
C VAL A 33 -0.42 -11.65 4.24
N VAL A 34 0.49 -11.10 3.45
CA VAL A 34 1.94 -11.20 3.69
C VAL A 34 2.38 -9.99 4.48
N LEU A 35 3.14 -10.23 5.55
CA LEU A 35 3.61 -9.20 6.46
C LEU A 35 5.13 -9.13 6.49
N ASP A 36 5.65 -7.91 6.57
CA ASP A 36 7.04 -7.59 6.87
C ASP A 36 7.06 -6.75 8.15
N GLY A 37 7.37 -7.39 9.28
CA GLY A 37 7.11 -6.80 10.59
C GLY A 37 5.61 -6.60 10.81
N GLU A 38 5.19 -5.37 11.10
CA GLU A 38 3.78 -4.99 11.26
C GLU A 38 3.12 -4.53 9.94
N ASP A 39 3.90 -4.30 8.90
CA ASP A 39 3.42 -3.77 7.63
C ASP A 39 2.84 -4.86 6.72
N VAL A 40 1.68 -4.56 6.14
CA VAL A 40 1.07 -5.38 5.10
C VAL A 40 1.77 -5.12 3.77
N VAL A 41 2.49 -6.13 3.27
CA VAL A 41 3.18 -6.05 1.98
C VAL A 41 2.23 -6.34 0.82
N ALA A 42 1.42 -7.39 0.96
CA ALA A 42 0.50 -7.82 -0.10
C ALA A 42 -0.67 -8.64 0.45
N ARG A 43 -1.77 -8.70 -0.33
CA ARG A 43 -2.93 -9.54 -0.07
C ARG A 43 -3.25 -10.38 -1.31
N TYR A 44 -3.41 -11.68 -1.11
CA TYR A 44 -3.71 -12.64 -2.16
C TYR A 44 -5.05 -13.32 -1.89
N PRO A 45 -5.99 -13.30 -2.83
CA PRO A 45 -7.27 -13.98 -2.67
C PRO A 45 -7.06 -15.50 -2.60
N VAL A 46 -7.77 -16.16 -1.70
CA VAL A 46 -7.79 -17.62 -1.61
C VAL A 46 -8.97 -18.17 -2.40
N SER A 47 -8.69 -19.11 -3.27
CA SER A 47 -9.67 -19.83 -4.11
C SER A 47 -9.58 -21.35 -3.87
N PRO A 48 -10.44 -22.16 -4.47
CA PRO A 48 -10.26 -23.62 -4.48
C PRO A 48 -8.97 -24.07 -5.17
N GLU A 49 -8.44 -23.27 -6.11
CA GLU A 49 -7.12 -23.50 -6.72
C GLU A 49 -6.03 -23.19 -5.70
N PRO A 50 -5.03 -24.07 -5.54
CA PRO A 50 -3.97 -23.87 -4.57
C PRO A 50 -3.10 -22.64 -4.89
N LEU A 51 -3.02 -21.71 -3.93
CA LEU A 51 -2.12 -20.57 -3.94
C LEU A 51 -0.76 -21.06 -3.43
N THR A 52 0.23 -21.13 -4.30
CA THR A 52 1.55 -21.68 -4.01
C THR A 52 2.49 -20.64 -3.40
N ILE A 53 3.25 -21.05 -2.39
CA ILE A 53 4.15 -20.18 -1.62
C ILE A 53 5.54 -20.80 -1.60
N GLY A 54 6.56 -20.00 -1.88
CA GLY A 54 7.92 -20.49 -1.88
C GLY A 54 8.96 -19.44 -2.26
N ARG A 55 10.21 -19.85 -2.37
CA ARG A 55 11.33 -18.97 -2.74
C ARG A 55 11.52 -18.83 -4.27
N ASP A 56 10.96 -19.75 -5.04
CA ASP A 56 11.06 -19.72 -6.51
C ASP A 56 10.16 -18.63 -7.07
N GLU A 57 10.66 -17.85 -8.05
CA GLU A 57 9.94 -16.74 -8.67
C GLU A 57 8.67 -17.16 -9.42
N SER A 58 8.54 -18.46 -9.73
CA SER A 58 7.34 -19.02 -10.37
C SER A 58 6.17 -19.26 -9.39
N ARG A 59 6.32 -18.99 -8.11
CA ARG A 59 5.25 -19.15 -7.11
C ARG A 59 4.33 -17.94 -7.09
N ASP A 60 3.09 -18.18 -6.66
CA ASP A 60 2.10 -17.10 -6.53
C ASP A 60 2.50 -16.10 -5.45
N ILE A 61 3.08 -16.60 -4.34
CA ILE A 61 3.68 -15.78 -3.27
C ILE A 61 5.16 -16.13 -3.17
N VAL A 62 6.00 -15.17 -3.57
CA VAL A 62 7.45 -15.32 -3.51
C VAL A 62 7.98 -14.77 -2.18
N ILE A 63 8.68 -15.61 -1.42
CA ILE A 63 9.36 -15.22 -0.19
C ILE A 63 10.86 -15.40 -0.37
N SER A 64 11.58 -14.29 -0.56
CA SER A 64 13.03 -14.27 -0.78
C SER A 64 13.80 -14.49 0.53
N ASP A 65 13.70 -15.70 1.10
CA ASP A 65 14.41 -16.14 2.31
C ASP A 65 15.06 -17.51 2.05
N ALA A 66 16.34 -17.64 2.38
CA ALA A 66 17.09 -18.90 2.20
C ALA A 66 16.50 -20.08 2.98
N ARG A 67 15.76 -19.81 4.05
CA ARG A 67 15.06 -20.81 4.86
C ARG A 67 13.78 -21.31 4.22
N VAL A 68 13.30 -20.66 3.16
CA VAL A 68 12.09 -21.04 2.43
C VAL A 68 12.45 -21.93 1.26
N SER A 69 11.80 -23.08 1.13
CA SER A 69 11.98 -24.02 0.00
C SER A 69 11.45 -23.40 -1.30
N ARG A 70 11.94 -23.84 -2.47
CA ARG A 70 11.51 -23.37 -3.79
C ARG A 70 9.98 -23.45 -3.96
N LEU A 71 9.40 -24.59 -3.59
CA LEU A 71 7.99 -24.78 -3.30
C LEU A 71 7.92 -25.19 -1.84
N HIS A 72 7.28 -24.41 -0.99
CA HIS A 72 7.32 -24.59 0.46
C HIS A 72 5.99 -25.10 0.98
N MET A 73 4.93 -24.42 0.64
CA MET A 73 3.58 -24.73 1.06
C MET A 73 2.55 -24.24 0.03
N HIS A 74 1.32 -24.62 0.24
CA HIS A 74 0.19 -24.01 -0.46
C HIS A 74 -0.98 -23.72 0.49
N VAL A 75 -1.88 -22.84 0.03
CA VAL A 75 -3.11 -22.50 0.72
C VAL A 75 -4.26 -22.56 -0.28
N PHE A 76 -5.38 -23.13 0.09
CA PHE A 76 -6.56 -23.23 -0.78
C PHE A 76 -7.85 -23.23 0.03
N LEU A 77 -8.97 -23.00 -0.65
CA LEU A 77 -10.31 -23.03 -0.05
C LEU A 77 -10.94 -24.41 -0.27
N ALA A 78 -11.33 -25.09 0.80
CA ALA A 78 -12.08 -26.34 0.77
C ALA A 78 -13.19 -26.30 1.80
N ASP A 79 -14.40 -26.67 1.40
CA ASP A 79 -15.60 -26.73 2.26
C ASP A 79 -15.83 -25.44 3.08
N GLY A 80 -15.55 -24.27 2.45
CA GLY A 80 -15.70 -22.97 3.09
C GLY A 80 -14.60 -22.61 4.09
N HIS A 81 -13.56 -23.44 4.23
CA HIS A 81 -12.42 -23.23 5.11
C HIS A 81 -11.14 -23.01 4.31
N VAL A 82 -10.27 -22.14 4.80
CA VAL A 82 -8.92 -21.99 4.26
C VAL A 82 -8.05 -23.10 4.84
N ILE A 83 -7.44 -23.87 3.96
CA ILE A 83 -6.53 -24.97 4.31
C ILE A 83 -5.11 -24.55 3.99
N ALA A 84 -4.19 -24.76 4.92
CA ALA A 84 -2.76 -24.59 4.75
C ALA A 84 -2.05 -25.96 4.84
N GLU A 85 -1.15 -26.23 3.91
CA GLU A 85 -0.40 -27.48 3.86
C GLU A 85 1.08 -27.22 3.51
N ASP A 86 1.97 -27.75 4.36
CA ASP A 86 3.39 -27.79 4.08
C ASP A 86 3.72 -28.92 3.10
N LEU A 87 4.42 -28.62 2.02
CA LEU A 87 4.71 -29.56 0.93
C LEU A 87 6.07 -30.26 1.12
N GLY A 88 6.42 -30.60 2.35
CA GLY A 88 7.69 -31.24 2.69
C GLY A 88 8.85 -30.25 2.68
N SER A 89 8.61 -29.03 3.16
CA SER A 89 9.64 -28.00 3.21
C SER A 89 10.79 -28.37 4.16
N SER A 90 11.99 -27.86 3.87
CA SER A 90 13.19 -28.18 4.67
C SER A 90 13.11 -27.70 6.10
N ASN A 91 12.55 -26.53 6.34
CA ASN A 91 12.48 -25.92 7.68
C ASN A 91 11.09 -25.97 8.32
N GLY A 92 10.05 -26.31 7.55
CA GLY A 92 8.68 -26.43 8.03
C GLY A 92 7.91 -25.11 8.03
N THR A 93 6.60 -25.26 8.06
CA THR A 93 5.63 -24.19 8.24
C THR A 93 5.06 -24.30 9.66
N PHE A 94 4.82 -23.17 10.32
CA PHE A 94 4.33 -23.13 11.70
C PHE A 94 3.04 -22.33 11.80
N LEU A 95 2.01 -22.90 12.41
CA LEU A 95 0.77 -22.21 12.77
C LEU A 95 0.84 -21.89 14.26
N ASP A 96 0.82 -20.60 14.62
CA ASP A 96 0.94 -20.13 16.01
C ASP A 96 2.10 -20.81 16.78
N GLY A 97 3.23 -21.02 16.12
CA GLY A 97 4.43 -21.64 16.68
C GLY A 97 4.43 -23.18 16.68
N GLN A 98 3.36 -23.83 16.24
CA GLN A 98 3.29 -25.28 16.12
C GLN A 98 3.56 -25.72 14.67
N ARG A 99 4.53 -26.62 14.47
CA ARG A 99 4.86 -27.13 13.13
C ARG A 99 3.70 -27.92 12.53
N LEU A 100 3.36 -27.63 11.28
CA LEU A 100 2.37 -28.40 10.53
C LEU A 100 2.85 -29.82 10.29
N GLN A 101 1.97 -30.79 10.51
CA GLN A 101 2.23 -32.21 10.25
C GLN A 101 1.40 -32.74 9.06
N GLY A 102 0.63 -31.88 8.41
CA GLY A 102 -0.23 -32.16 7.27
C GLY A 102 -1.15 -30.98 7.02
N PRO A 103 -2.18 -31.13 6.15
CA PRO A 103 -3.16 -30.09 5.91
C PRO A 103 -3.88 -29.69 7.18
N VAL A 104 -4.00 -28.40 7.45
CA VAL A 104 -4.73 -27.85 8.61
C VAL A 104 -5.66 -26.73 8.19
N VAL A 105 -6.76 -26.60 8.90
CA VAL A 105 -7.61 -25.40 8.77
C VAL A 105 -6.85 -24.21 9.30
N LEU A 106 -6.73 -23.14 8.52
CA LEU A 106 -6.18 -21.86 8.92
C LEU A 106 -7.33 -20.93 9.31
N PRO A 107 -7.62 -20.75 10.62
CA PRO A 107 -8.70 -19.87 11.05
C PRO A 107 -8.39 -18.41 10.73
N GLU A 108 -9.44 -17.60 10.65
CA GLU A 108 -9.30 -16.15 10.50
C GLU A 108 -8.48 -15.54 11.64
N GLY A 109 -7.60 -14.62 11.31
CA GLY A 109 -6.73 -13.91 12.26
C GLY A 109 -5.52 -14.70 12.74
N ARG A 110 -5.38 -15.99 12.38
CA ARG A 110 -4.23 -16.80 12.77
C ARG A 110 -3.04 -16.61 11.84
N TRP A 111 -1.85 -16.92 12.38
CA TRP A 111 -0.57 -16.64 11.75
C TRP A 111 0.14 -17.93 11.34
N LEU A 112 0.59 -17.93 10.09
CA LEU A 112 1.55 -18.91 9.60
C LEU A 112 2.94 -18.27 9.53
N GLN A 113 3.94 -18.95 10.08
CA GLN A 113 5.34 -18.57 9.90
C GLN A 113 5.98 -19.43 8.81
N VAL A 114 6.60 -18.78 7.84
CA VAL A 114 7.31 -19.39 6.70
C VAL A 114 8.67 -18.70 6.56
N GLY A 115 9.71 -19.35 7.05
CA GLY A 115 11.03 -18.72 7.20
C GLY A 115 10.99 -17.54 8.16
N SER A 116 11.30 -16.33 7.69
CA SER A 116 11.23 -15.08 8.46
C SER A 116 9.93 -14.33 8.29
N ARG A 117 9.07 -14.76 7.39
CA ARG A 117 7.82 -14.04 7.07
C ARG A 117 6.64 -14.62 7.83
N PHE A 118 5.69 -13.74 8.07
CA PHE A 118 4.40 -14.11 8.65
C PHE A 118 3.31 -13.92 7.60
N LEU A 119 2.43 -14.91 7.52
CA LEU A 119 1.24 -14.91 6.67
C LEU A 119 0.01 -14.96 7.59
N LYS A 120 -1.02 -14.20 7.27
CA LYS A 120 -2.24 -14.15 8.08
C LYS A 120 -3.45 -14.40 7.20
N HIS A 121 -4.39 -15.18 7.70
CA HIS A 121 -5.70 -15.30 7.06
C HIS A 121 -6.60 -14.15 7.51
N GLU A 122 -7.09 -13.36 6.55
CA GLU A 122 -8.10 -12.32 6.75
C GLU A 122 -9.33 -12.59 5.88
N ARG A 123 -10.49 -12.24 6.41
CA ARG A 123 -11.72 -12.18 5.63
C ARG A 123 -12.10 -10.72 5.43
N ARG A 124 -12.28 -10.32 4.17
CA ARG A 124 -12.66 -8.95 3.81
C ARG A 124 -13.69 -8.95 2.70
N SER A 125 -14.54 -7.97 2.70
CA SER A 125 -15.42 -7.76 1.56
C SER A 125 -14.62 -7.26 0.36
N ARG A 126 -15.09 -7.60 -0.83
CA ARG A 126 -14.49 -7.10 -2.08
C ARG A 126 -14.44 -5.57 -2.10
N LYS A 127 -15.48 -4.93 -1.58
CA LYS A 127 -15.60 -3.47 -1.51
C LYS A 127 -14.53 -2.83 -0.63
N GLU A 128 -14.20 -3.45 0.51
CA GLU A 128 -13.12 -2.96 1.38
C GLU A 128 -11.76 -3.05 0.69
N VAL A 129 -11.50 -4.18 0.01
CA VAL A 129 -10.24 -4.38 -0.72
C VAL A 129 -10.10 -3.39 -1.88
N GLU A 130 -11.17 -3.19 -2.66
CA GLU A 130 -11.19 -2.22 -3.76
C GLU A 130 -10.94 -0.78 -3.24
N ARG A 131 -11.54 -0.42 -2.10
CA ARG A 131 -11.38 0.90 -1.47
C ARG A 131 -9.95 1.14 -0.98
N ASP A 132 -9.35 0.14 -0.33
CA ASP A 132 -7.95 0.22 0.11
C ASP A 132 -6.99 0.37 -1.07
N GLN A 133 -7.24 -0.39 -2.15
CA GLN A 133 -6.45 -0.30 -3.38
C GLN A 133 -6.59 1.06 -4.07
N GLU A 134 -7.78 1.64 -4.06
CA GLU A 134 -8.02 2.98 -4.61
C GLU A 134 -7.28 4.04 -3.80
N LEU A 135 -7.41 4.00 -2.47
CA LEU A 135 -6.69 4.90 -1.57
C LEU A 135 -5.17 4.80 -1.77
N GLN A 136 -4.64 3.57 -1.87
CA GLN A 136 -3.22 3.36 -2.11
C GLN A 136 -2.75 3.98 -3.43
N ARG A 137 -3.50 3.79 -4.50
CA ARG A 137 -3.20 4.40 -5.81
C ARG A 137 -3.21 5.93 -5.75
N ASP A 138 -4.11 6.52 -4.99
CA ASP A 138 -4.19 7.97 -4.86
C ASP A 138 -3.03 8.53 -4.03
N LEU A 139 -2.60 7.82 -2.98
CA LEU A 139 -1.40 8.15 -2.22
C LEU A 139 -0.13 8.05 -3.08
N ASP A 140 -0.04 7.03 -3.93
CA ASP A 140 1.10 6.87 -4.86
C ASP A 140 1.14 8.00 -5.91
N LYS A 141 -0.01 8.41 -6.44
CA LYS A 141 -0.10 9.58 -7.33
C LYS A 141 0.35 10.86 -6.62
N ALA A 142 -0.10 11.07 -5.37
CA ALA A 142 0.30 12.21 -4.57
C ALA A 142 1.82 12.22 -4.30
N ARG A 143 2.40 11.06 -3.96
CA ARG A 143 3.85 10.90 -3.80
C ARG A 143 4.60 11.27 -5.07
N ASN A 144 4.19 10.74 -6.21
CA ASN A 144 4.82 11.03 -7.50
C ASN A 144 4.74 12.52 -7.84
N TYR A 145 3.61 13.17 -7.53
CA TYR A 145 3.46 14.61 -7.70
C TYR A 145 4.45 15.39 -6.82
N VAL A 146 4.51 15.12 -5.51
CA VAL A 146 5.45 15.77 -4.58
C VAL A 146 6.90 15.58 -5.05
N THR A 147 7.27 14.35 -5.42
CA THR A 147 8.62 14.05 -5.92
C THR A 147 8.94 14.80 -7.21
N SER A 148 7.95 15.00 -8.10
CA SER A 148 8.13 15.75 -9.36
C SER A 148 8.38 17.24 -9.13
N LEU A 149 8.07 17.77 -7.97
CA LEU A 149 8.35 19.15 -7.59
C LEU A 149 9.80 19.37 -7.11
N LEU A 150 10.52 18.31 -6.78
CA LEU A 150 11.92 18.42 -6.37
C LEU A 150 12.80 18.87 -7.55
N PRO A 151 13.89 19.60 -7.30
CA PRO A 151 14.70 20.15 -8.36
C PRO A 151 15.50 19.06 -9.08
N ALA A 152 15.66 19.19 -10.40
CA ALA A 152 16.56 18.31 -11.13
C ALA A 152 18.03 18.54 -10.71
N PRO A 153 18.90 17.52 -10.70
CA PRO A 153 20.32 17.68 -10.43
C PRO A 153 20.97 18.69 -11.39
N ILE A 154 21.84 19.55 -10.85
CA ILE A 154 22.67 20.45 -11.67
C ILE A 154 23.90 19.66 -12.13
N VAL A 155 24.00 19.38 -13.41
CA VAL A 155 25.06 18.52 -13.97
C VAL A 155 26.18 19.32 -14.66
N ALA A 156 26.00 20.64 -14.86
CA ALA A 156 26.95 21.51 -15.55
C ALA A 156 27.18 22.83 -14.79
N GLY A 157 28.40 23.40 -14.93
CA GLY A 157 28.81 24.64 -14.32
C GLY A 157 29.69 24.45 -13.07
N PRO A 158 29.95 25.53 -12.31
CA PRO A 158 30.83 25.50 -11.15
C PRO A 158 30.25 24.76 -9.94
N ILE A 159 28.93 24.63 -9.90
CA ILE A 159 28.22 23.89 -8.86
C ILE A 159 27.50 22.70 -9.50
N ARG A 160 27.73 21.53 -8.91
CA ARG A 160 27.03 20.31 -9.28
C ARG A 160 26.23 19.82 -8.06
N THR A 161 25.03 19.31 -8.28
CA THR A 161 24.18 18.79 -7.23
C THR A 161 23.74 17.37 -7.57
N ASP A 162 23.63 16.55 -6.56
CA ASP A 162 22.98 15.25 -6.61
C ASP A 162 22.23 15.06 -5.29
N TRP A 163 21.18 14.23 -5.29
CA TRP A 163 20.37 14.03 -4.11
C TRP A 163 19.70 12.65 -4.10
N CYS A 164 19.43 12.19 -2.89
CA CYS A 164 18.56 11.05 -2.63
C CYS A 164 17.44 11.51 -1.70
N PHE A 165 16.20 11.27 -2.09
CA PHE A 165 15.03 11.61 -1.30
C PHE A 165 14.24 10.35 -0.97
N GLN A 166 14.15 10.03 0.32
CA GLN A 166 13.42 8.88 0.82
C GLN A 166 12.50 9.33 1.96
N PRO A 167 11.21 9.54 1.70
CA PRO A 167 10.27 9.92 2.74
C PRO A 167 10.11 8.80 3.77
N SER A 168 9.93 9.16 5.04
CA SER A 168 9.74 8.22 6.16
C SER A 168 8.44 7.43 6.09
N THR A 169 7.45 7.97 5.38
CA THR A 169 6.14 7.36 5.13
C THR A 169 5.79 7.55 3.64
N GLN A 170 4.58 7.12 3.23
CA GLN A 170 4.11 7.30 1.86
C GLN A 170 4.15 8.77 1.40
N LEU A 171 3.87 9.72 2.34
CA LEU A 171 3.96 11.16 2.13
C LEU A 171 4.61 11.79 3.35
N GLY A 172 5.81 12.35 3.18
CA GLY A 172 6.54 13.07 4.22
C GLY A 172 6.25 14.57 4.20
N GLY A 173 6.53 15.24 5.32
CA GLY A 173 6.51 16.70 5.45
C GLY A 173 7.77 17.37 4.92
N ASP A 174 8.81 16.60 4.59
CA ASP A 174 10.09 17.11 4.14
C ASP A 174 10.06 17.50 2.67
N ALA A 175 10.74 18.57 2.34
CA ALA A 175 11.01 18.99 0.97
C ALA A 175 12.32 19.78 0.90
N PHE A 176 12.87 19.90 -0.30
CA PHE A 176 14.02 20.75 -0.52
C PHE A 176 13.97 21.35 -1.94
N SER A 177 14.69 22.45 -2.09
CA SER A 177 14.96 22.98 -3.43
C SER A 177 16.29 23.72 -3.46
N TYR A 178 16.77 23.93 -4.66
CA TYR A 178 17.93 24.78 -4.94
C TYR A 178 17.81 25.37 -6.34
N GLY A 179 18.50 26.47 -6.57
CA GLY A 179 18.54 27.13 -7.87
C GLY A 179 19.43 28.34 -7.86
N ARG A 180 19.66 28.91 -9.05
CA ARG A 180 20.37 30.18 -9.16
C ARG A 180 19.47 31.32 -8.71
N LEU A 181 20.00 32.14 -7.84
CA LEU A 181 19.38 33.39 -7.43
C LEU A 181 19.70 34.51 -8.43
N ASP A 182 20.99 34.57 -8.82
CA ASP A 182 21.56 35.42 -9.88
C ASP A 182 22.84 34.79 -10.44
N ASP A 183 23.70 35.58 -11.14
CA ASP A 183 24.94 35.08 -11.74
C ASP A 183 26.00 34.66 -10.74
N THR A 184 25.93 35.13 -9.51
CA THR A 184 26.93 34.95 -8.44
C THR A 184 26.42 34.15 -7.25
N HIS A 185 25.10 34.02 -7.09
CA HIS A 185 24.48 33.39 -5.92
C HIS A 185 23.64 32.16 -6.30
N VAL A 186 23.74 31.15 -5.46
CA VAL A 186 22.87 29.95 -5.48
C VAL A 186 22.13 29.89 -4.17
N LEU A 187 20.82 29.69 -4.26
CA LEU A 187 19.93 29.45 -3.12
C LEU A 187 19.71 27.95 -2.97
N ALA A 188 19.84 27.44 -1.74
CA ALA A 188 19.44 26.10 -1.35
C ALA A 188 18.69 26.15 -0.03
N TYR A 189 17.62 25.37 0.11
CA TYR A 189 16.83 25.32 1.33
C TYR A 189 16.22 23.93 1.56
N LEU A 190 16.03 23.61 2.82
CA LEU A 190 15.33 22.43 3.32
C LEU A 190 14.07 22.90 4.05
N ILE A 191 13.00 22.16 3.90
CA ILE A 191 11.73 22.36 4.56
C ILE A 191 11.46 21.09 5.36
N ASP A 192 11.21 21.24 6.66
CA ASP A 192 10.82 20.17 7.56
C ASP A 192 9.50 20.59 8.23
N VAL A 193 8.41 19.94 7.86
CA VAL A 193 7.09 20.17 8.45
C VAL A 193 6.80 19.07 9.45
N SER A 194 6.59 19.46 10.70
CA SER A 194 6.27 18.53 11.79
C SER A 194 5.04 17.66 11.46
N GLY A 195 5.17 16.35 11.67
CA GLY A 195 4.12 15.38 11.39
C GLY A 195 4.36 14.60 10.10
N HIS A 196 3.37 13.82 9.69
CA HIS A 196 3.43 12.94 8.51
C HIS A 196 2.10 12.88 7.78
N GLY A 197 2.12 12.29 6.59
CA GLY A 197 0.94 12.08 5.77
C GLY A 197 0.57 13.31 4.91
N VAL A 198 -0.64 13.28 4.36
CA VAL A 198 -1.10 14.24 3.34
C VAL A 198 -1.04 15.69 3.82
N GLY A 199 -1.43 15.97 5.08
CA GLY A 199 -1.43 17.32 5.62
C GLY A 199 -0.04 17.95 5.67
N ALA A 200 0.95 17.24 6.21
CA ALA A 200 2.33 17.70 6.28
C ALA A 200 2.92 17.88 4.86
N ALA A 201 2.68 16.93 3.95
CA ALA A 201 3.12 17.02 2.55
C ALA A 201 2.52 18.23 1.82
N MET A 202 1.25 18.55 2.06
CA MET A 202 0.62 19.73 1.44
C MET A 202 1.20 21.04 1.97
N HIS A 203 1.53 21.10 3.26
CA HIS A 203 2.20 22.26 3.84
C HIS A 203 3.60 22.44 3.24
N SER A 204 4.41 21.37 3.17
CA SER A 204 5.75 21.44 2.58
C SER A 204 5.71 21.89 1.12
N VAL A 205 4.78 21.38 0.33
CA VAL A 205 4.57 21.79 -1.08
C VAL A 205 4.17 23.27 -1.18
N THR A 206 3.33 23.76 -0.27
CA THR A 206 2.91 25.16 -0.23
C THR A 206 4.12 26.07 0.03
N VAL A 207 4.90 25.76 1.07
CA VAL A 207 6.12 26.53 1.39
C VAL A 207 7.15 26.45 0.27
N LEU A 208 7.35 25.24 -0.31
CA LEU A 208 8.22 25.01 -1.45
C LEU A 208 7.86 25.93 -2.62
N ASN A 209 6.58 26.02 -2.97
CA ASN A 209 6.12 26.87 -4.07
C ASN A 209 6.28 28.35 -3.78
N VAL A 210 6.00 28.82 -2.56
CA VAL A 210 6.18 30.22 -2.16
C VAL A 210 7.66 30.62 -2.28
N LEU A 211 8.58 29.80 -1.75
CA LEU A 211 10.01 30.07 -1.82
C LEU A 211 10.55 29.98 -3.28
N ARG A 212 10.11 28.97 -4.03
CA ARG A 212 10.54 28.76 -5.41
C ARG A 212 10.11 29.88 -6.35
N GLN A 213 8.90 30.41 -6.15
CA GLN A 213 8.38 31.54 -6.92
C GLN A 213 8.84 32.88 -6.37
N ARG A 214 9.59 32.90 -5.26
CA ARG A 214 9.99 34.12 -4.57
C ARG A 214 8.79 35.02 -4.24
N ALA A 215 7.71 34.40 -3.81
CA ALA A 215 6.43 35.06 -3.61
C ALA A 215 6.26 35.69 -2.21
N LEU A 216 7.33 35.86 -1.44
CA LEU A 216 7.31 36.58 -0.16
C LEU A 216 7.36 38.10 -0.46
N PRO A 217 6.37 38.88 0.01
CA PRO A 217 6.33 40.32 -0.24
C PRO A 217 7.46 41.04 0.50
N ASN A 218 8.09 42.01 -0.17
CA ASN A 218 9.16 42.87 0.39
C ASN A 218 10.35 42.11 1.00
N THR A 219 10.69 40.92 0.47
CA THR A 219 11.75 40.07 1.00
C THR A 219 12.92 40.03 0.02
N ASP A 220 14.11 40.31 0.52
CA ASP A 220 15.36 40.09 -0.23
C ASP A 220 15.82 38.65 -0.04
N PHE A 221 15.78 37.86 -1.12
CA PHE A 221 16.20 36.47 -1.10
C PHE A 221 17.73 36.27 -1.01
N HIS A 222 18.52 37.35 -1.07
CA HIS A 222 19.97 37.30 -0.77
C HIS A 222 20.22 37.34 0.73
N ASP A 223 19.24 37.71 1.52
CA ASP A 223 19.30 37.72 2.98
C ASP A 223 18.43 36.60 3.59
N PRO A 224 19.03 35.47 4.01
CA PRO A 224 18.28 34.38 4.58
C PRO A 224 17.46 34.76 5.84
N ALA A 225 17.90 35.80 6.58
CA ALA A 225 17.16 36.25 7.76
C ALA A 225 15.82 36.88 7.38
N GLN A 226 15.74 37.60 6.27
CA GLN A 226 14.47 38.14 5.77
C GLN A 226 13.53 37.07 5.25
N VAL A 227 14.08 35.98 4.68
CA VAL A 227 13.27 34.86 4.19
C VAL A 227 12.64 34.07 5.33
N LEU A 228 13.28 34.05 6.51
CA LEU A 228 12.86 33.28 7.68
C LEU A 228 12.14 34.09 8.74
N SER A 229 11.96 35.39 8.54
CA SER A 229 11.25 36.30 9.45
C SER A 229 9.77 36.43 9.11
#